data_00050f7f5dc686bd9c15529a8f64441d
#
_entry.id   00050f7f5dc686bd9c15529a8f64441d
#
_cell.length_a   1.000
_cell.length_b   1.000
_cell.length_c   1.000
_cell.angle_alpha   90.00
_cell.angle_beta   90.00
_cell.angle_gamma   90.00
#
_symmetry.space_group_name_H-M   'P 1'
#
loop_
_entity.id
_entity.type
_entity.pdbx_description
1 polymer ?
#
loop_
_entity_poly.entity_id
_entity_poly.type
_entity_poly.pdbx_seq_one_letter_code
_entity_poly.pdbx_strand_id
1 'polypeptide(L)'
;MQQTPDGPKNVIPALRYDNPNFRGMNFIKFDGIEVRDVTTYLIDAKRNVPHWNKSAMKNLGKTFRRINEAKNQNPEIKVIYEFPKEEVKIKFTDWLDKNPKYKKTIDEIRIRPEK
;
A
#
# COMPACT_ATOMS: atom_id res chain seq x y z
N MET A 1 -8.46 5.33 19.23
CA MET A 1 -8.26 4.06 19.90
C MET A 1 -7.04 3.35 19.38
N GLN A 2 -6.28 2.83 20.25
CA GLN A 2 -5.04 2.20 19.87
C GLN A 2 -5.23 0.71 19.60
N GLN A 3 -4.77 0.27 18.44
CA GLN A 3 -4.79 -1.14 18.09
C GLN A 3 -3.47 -1.77 18.51
N THR A 4 -3.54 -2.84 19.25
CA THR A 4 -2.36 -3.65 19.53
C THR A 4 -2.16 -4.64 18.39
N PRO A 5 -0.96 -5.22 18.22
CA PRO A 5 -0.74 -6.28 17.24
C PRO A 5 -1.69 -7.46 17.42
N ASP A 6 -2.17 -7.65 18.64
CA ASP A 6 -3.11 -8.72 18.99
C ASP A 6 -4.55 -8.23 19.07
N GLY A 7 -4.85 -7.11 18.39
CA GLY A 7 -6.20 -6.58 18.39
C GLY A 7 -7.21 -7.51 17.75
N PRO A 8 -8.48 -7.11 17.73
CA PRO A 8 -9.53 -7.96 17.18
C PRO A 8 -9.21 -8.43 15.77
N LYS A 9 -9.43 -9.72 15.52
CA LYS A 9 -9.07 -10.35 14.25
C LYS A 9 -9.77 -9.76 13.04
N ASN A 10 -10.89 -9.08 13.24
CA ASN A 10 -11.66 -8.51 12.15
C ASN A 10 -11.31 -7.06 11.85
N VAL A 11 -10.29 -6.53 12.51
CA VAL A 11 -9.88 -5.15 12.25
C VAL A 11 -8.99 -5.11 11.02
N ILE A 12 -9.38 -4.26 10.08
CA ILE A 12 -8.61 -4.02 8.87
C ILE A 12 -7.84 -2.71 9.07
N PRO A 13 -6.51 -2.73 8.92
CA PRO A 13 -5.74 -1.48 9.01
C PRO A 13 -6.20 -0.49 7.96
N ALA A 14 -6.42 0.74 8.38
CA ALA A 14 -6.84 1.78 7.47
C ALA A 14 -6.14 3.10 7.82
N LEU A 15 -5.74 3.83 6.80
CA LEU A 15 -5.10 5.12 6.96
C LEU A 15 -6.09 6.21 6.57
N ARG A 16 -6.36 7.11 7.49
CA ARG A 16 -7.24 8.25 7.26
C ARG A 16 -6.48 9.38 6.60
N TYR A 17 -7.15 10.07 5.71
CA TYR A 17 -6.59 11.27 5.12
C TYR A 17 -7.72 12.17 4.58
N ASP A 18 -7.42 13.47 4.47
CA ASP A 18 -8.35 14.41 3.87
C ASP A 18 -8.09 14.48 2.38
N ASN A 19 -9.09 14.06 1.59
CA ASN A 19 -8.97 14.08 0.14
C ASN A 19 -9.55 15.39 -0.39
N PRO A 20 -8.74 16.22 -1.06
CA PRO A 20 -9.24 17.52 -1.54
C PRO A 20 -10.35 17.41 -2.59
N ASN A 21 -10.50 16.23 -3.20
CA ASN A 21 -11.52 16.01 -4.22
C ASN A 21 -12.84 15.46 -3.67
N PHE A 22 -12.89 15.16 -2.38
CA PHE A 22 -14.09 14.62 -1.75
C PHE A 22 -14.32 15.29 -0.41
N ARG A 23 -15.57 15.46 -0.09
CA ARG A 23 -15.93 15.95 1.23
C ARG A 23 -15.85 14.84 2.24
N GLY A 24 -15.39 15.18 3.43
CA GLY A 24 -15.34 14.26 4.54
C GLY A 24 -14.08 13.44 4.58
N MET A 25 -14.15 12.41 5.41
CA MET A 25 -12.99 11.61 5.75
C MET A 25 -12.84 10.45 4.77
N ASN A 26 -11.65 10.29 4.28
CA ASN A 26 -11.31 9.20 3.38
C ASN A 26 -10.39 8.21 4.07
N PHE A 27 -10.49 6.95 3.65
CA PHE A 27 -9.67 5.88 4.19
C PHE A 27 -9.04 5.09 3.06
N ILE A 28 -7.82 4.63 3.28
CA ILE A 28 -7.19 3.62 2.44
C ILE A 28 -7.01 2.39 3.29
N LYS A 29 -7.59 1.27 2.86
CA LYS A 29 -7.50 0.00 3.58
C LYS A 29 -6.25 -0.75 3.16
N PHE A 30 -5.62 -1.38 4.13
CA PHE A 30 -4.43 -2.20 3.92
C PHE A 30 -4.70 -3.61 4.46
N ASP A 31 -3.90 -4.57 3.99
CA ASP A 31 -4.08 -5.97 4.36
C ASP A 31 -3.44 -6.32 5.69
N GLY A 32 -2.45 -5.55 6.11
CA GLY A 32 -1.75 -5.83 7.36
C GLY A 32 -1.02 -4.62 7.91
N ILE A 33 -0.49 -4.80 9.10
CA ILE A 33 0.29 -3.76 9.78
C ILE A 33 1.48 -4.44 10.45
N GLU A 34 2.62 -3.75 10.43
CA GLU A 34 3.84 -4.24 11.05
C GLU A 34 4.53 -3.06 11.72
N VAL A 35 5.03 -3.28 12.93
CA VAL A 35 5.78 -2.25 13.63
C VAL A 35 7.20 -2.72 13.79
N ARG A 36 8.15 -1.92 13.32
CA ARG A 36 9.58 -2.16 13.47
C ARG A 36 10.18 -0.99 14.23
N ASP A 37 10.76 -1.25 15.37
CA ASP A 37 11.21 -0.23 16.30
C ASP A 37 10.03 0.70 16.62
N VAL A 38 10.05 1.94 16.19
CA VAL A 38 8.94 2.86 16.43
C VAL A 38 8.23 3.23 15.12
N THR A 39 8.55 2.55 14.04
CA THR A 39 7.98 2.85 12.73
C THR A 39 6.85 1.89 12.38
N THR A 40 5.72 2.45 11.98
CA THR A 40 4.56 1.67 11.55
C THR A 40 4.58 1.52 10.05
N TYR A 41 4.50 0.27 9.59
CA TYR A 41 4.40 -0.08 8.17
C TYR A 41 3.01 -0.64 7.90
N LEU A 42 2.37 -0.10 6.88
CA LEU A 42 1.10 -0.64 6.39
C LEU A 42 1.38 -1.51 5.18
N ILE A 43 0.78 -2.68 5.14
CA ILE A 43 1.10 -3.72 4.15
C ILE A 43 -0.05 -3.90 3.18
N ASP A 44 0.27 -3.80 1.88
CA ASP A 44 -0.67 -4.11 0.80
C ASP A 44 -0.18 -5.39 0.14
N ALA A 45 -0.93 -6.47 0.31
CA ALA A 45 -0.57 -7.78 -0.23
C ALA A 45 -1.34 -8.04 -1.52
N LYS A 46 -0.62 -8.22 -2.61
CA LYS A 46 -1.20 -8.53 -3.90
C LYS A 46 -1.16 -10.05 -4.12
N ARG A 47 -2.26 -10.71 -3.83
CA ARG A 47 -2.32 -12.19 -3.86
C ARG A 47 -2.31 -12.78 -5.25
N ASN A 48 -2.98 -12.12 -6.19
CA ASN A 48 -3.10 -12.63 -7.55
C ASN A 48 -2.20 -11.85 -8.47
N VAL A 49 -1.75 -12.55 -9.52
CA VAL A 49 -1.06 -11.87 -10.61
C VAL A 49 -2.09 -10.96 -11.29
N PRO A 50 -1.94 -9.66 -11.17
CA PRO A 50 -2.87 -8.78 -11.85
C PRO A 50 -2.67 -8.90 -13.35
N HIS A 51 -3.77 -8.82 -14.08
CA HIS A 51 -3.65 -8.65 -15.51
C HIS A 51 -3.19 -7.22 -15.74
N TRP A 52 -1.94 -7.06 -16.07
CA TRP A 52 -1.33 -5.74 -16.23
C TRP A 52 -1.77 -5.10 -17.56
N ASN A 53 -3.08 -4.88 -17.69
CA ASN A 53 -3.64 -4.17 -18.83
C ASN A 53 -3.73 -2.67 -18.51
N LYS A 54 -4.10 -1.87 -19.52
CA LYS A 54 -4.16 -0.41 -19.37
C LYS A 54 -5.09 0.02 -18.24
N SER A 55 -6.24 -0.64 -18.10
CA SER A 55 -7.21 -0.29 -17.04
C SER A 55 -6.65 -0.56 -15.66
N ALA A 56 -6.00 -1.71 -15.47
CA ALA A 56 -5.40 -2.07 -14.20
C ALA A 56 -4.28 -1.09 -13.84
N MET A 57 -3.47 -0.70 -14.81
CA MET A 57 -2.37 0.24 -14.60
C MET A 57 -2.88 1.63 -14.26
N LYS A 58 -3.95 2.07 -14.91
CA LYS A 58 -4.58 3.35 -14.60
C LYS A 58 -5.12 3.35 -13.17
N ASN A 59 -5.77 2.27 -12.76
CA ASN A 59 -6.30 2.14 -11.41
C ASN A 59 -5.18 2.12 -10.37
N LEU A 60 -4.08 1.46 -10.68
CA LEU A 60 -2.92 1.42 -9.80
C LEU A 60 -2.36 2.83 -9.59
N GLY A 61 -2.28 3.62 -10.66
CA GLY A 61 -1.85 5.01 -10.56
C GLY A 61 -2.74 5.85 -9.67
N LYS A 62 -4.06 5.66 -9.78
CA LYS A 62 -5.02 6.34 -8.90
C LYS A 62 -4.82 5.95 -7.45
N THR A 63 -4.63 4.66 -7.20
CA THR A 63 -4.37 4.16 -5.85
C THR A 63 -3.11 4.77 -5.27
N PHE A 64 -2.05 4.85 -6.06
CA PHE A 64 -0.78 5.42 -5.61
C PHE A 64 -0.90 6.90 -5.29
N ARG A 65 -1.67 7.65 -6.07
CA ARG A 65 -1.89 9.06 -5.75
C ARG A 65 -2.61 9.23 -4.42
N ARG A 66 -3.58 8.37 -4.13
CA ARG A 66 -4.29 8.38 -2.85
C ARG A 66 -3.36 8.02 -1.70
N ILE A 67 -2.56 6.98 -1.85
CA ILE A 67 -1.60 6.57 -0.83
C ILE A 67 -0.58 7.68 -0.59
N ASN A 68 -0.09 8.30 -1.66
CA ASN A 68 0.88 9.37 -1.54
C ASN A 68 0.31 10.56 -0.76
N GLU A 69 -0.94 10.94 -1.03
CA GLU A 69 -1.59 12.01 -0.30
C GLU A 69 -1.76 11.65 1.17
N ALA A 70 -2.18 10.42 1.44
CA ALA A 70 -2.34 9.95 2.81
C ALA A 70 -1.01 9.94 3.57
N LYS A 71 0.08 9.55 2.91
CA LYS A 71 1.41 9.56 3.52
C LYS A 71 1.90 10.98 3.78
N ASN A 72 1.60 11.91 2.89
CA ASN A 72 1.97 13.31 3.10
C ASN A 72 1.30 13.87 4.36
N GLN A 73 0.09 13.44 4.65
CA GLN A 73 -0.64 13.86 5.84
C GLN A 73 -0.26 13.04 7.07
N ASN A 74 0.41 11.91 6.88
CA ASN A 74 0.84 11.01 7.96
C ASN A 74 2.29 10.60 7.71
N PRO A 75 3.25 11.53 7.82
CA PRO A 75 4.63 11.28 7.38
C PRO A 75 5.37 10.18 8.14
N GLU A 76 4.86 9.78 9.30
CA GLU A 76 5.47 8.71 10.11
C GLU A 76 5.12 7.32 9.60
N ILE A 77 4.17 7.21 8.66
CA ILE A 77 3.72 5.92 8.16
C ILE A 77 4.54 5.50 6.93
N LYS A 78 4.89 4.23 6.88
CA LYS A 78 5.57 3.61 5.75
C LYS A 78 4.66 2.58 5.10
N VAL A 79 4.92 2.24 3.85
CA VAL A 79 4.08 1.32 3.09
C VAL A 79 4.95 0.20 2.51
N ILE A 80 4.47 -1.04 2.69
CA ILE A 80 5.10 -2.23 2.14
C ILE A 80 4.15 -2.86 1.13
N TYR A 81 4.65 -3.19 -0.05
CA TYR A 81 3.93 -4.03 -1.01
C TYR A 81 4.51 -5.42 -0.98
N GLU A 82 3.62 -6.42 -0.82
CA GLU A 82 3.99 -7.82 -0.80
C GLU A 82 3.44 -8.53 -2.02
N PHE A 83 4.26 -9.39 -2.61
CA PHE A 83 3.87 -10.19 -3.75
C PHE A 83 4.13 -11.67 -3.46
N PRO A 84 3.29 -12.58 -3.97
CA PRO A 84 3.48 -14.00 -3.70
C PRO A 84 4.63 -14.62 -4.50
N LYS A 85 5.02 -14.01 -5.61
CA LYS A 85 6.02 -14.57 -6.52
C LYS A 85 6.98 -13.52 -7.04
N GLU A 86 8.19 -13.95 -7.30
CA GLU A 86 9.24 -13.08 -7.85
C GLU A 86 8.83 -12.45 -9.18
N GLU A 87 8.22 -13.22 -10.07
CA GLU A 87 7.83 -12.71 -11.39
C GLU A 87 6.83 -11.56 -11.31
N VAL A 88 5.93 -11.60 -10.33
CA VAL A 88 4.96 -10.51 -10.13
C VAL A 88 5.68 -9.28 -9.59
N LYS A 89 6.59 -9.49 -8.65
CA LYS A 89 7.41 -8.41 -8.10
C LYS A 89 8.22 -7.72 -9.19
N ILE A 90 8.83 -8.49 -10.09
CA ILE A 90 9.61 -7.93 -11.18
C ILE A 90 8.75 -7.04 -12.09
N LYS A 91 7.56 -7.52 -12.46
CA LYS A 91 6.64 -6.72 -13.28
C LYS A 91 6.28 -5.42 -12.61
N PHE A 92 6.01 -5.47 -11.32
CA PHE A 92 5.65 -4.28 -10.56
C PHE A 92 6.84 -3.31 -10.49
N THR A 93 8.03 -3.83 -10.24
CA THR A 93 9.25 -3.01 -10.17
C THR A 93 9.53 -2.35 -11.52
N ASP A 94 9.36 -3.09 -12.62
CA ASP A 94 9.53 -2.53 -13.95
C ASP A 94 8.53 -1.40 -14.20
N TRP A 95 7.30 -1.57 -13.76
CA TRP A 95 6.29 -0.53 -13.89
C TRP A 95 6.69 0.73 -13.10
N LEU A 96 7.19 0.55 -11.88
CA LEU A 96 7.65 1.67 -11.06
C LEU A 96 8.82 2.40 -11.74
N ASP A 97 9.74 1.66 -12.36
CA ASP A 97 10.87 2.27 -13.05
C ASP A 97 10.41 3.14 -14.21
N LYS A 98 9.32 2.76 -14.85
CA LYS A 98 8.74 3.54 -15.93
C LYS A 98 7.86 4.69 -15.43
N ASN A 99 7.51 4.68 -14.16
CA ASN A 99 6.67 5.70 -13.53
C ASN A 99 7.32 6.20 -12.24
N PRO A 100 8.49 6.85 -12.35
CA PRO A 100 9.29 7.19 -11.18
C PRO A 100 8.58 8.12 -10.19
N LYS A 101 7.55 8.82 -10.62
CA LYS A 101 6.76 9.67 -9.73
C LYS A 101 6.08 8.89 -8.60
N TYR A 102 5.92 7.58 -8.76
CA TYR A 102 5.28 6.74 -7.75
C TYR A 102 6.28 5.99 -6.85
N LYS A 103 7.58 6.06 -7.14
CA LYS A 103 8.58 5.33 -6.35
C LYS A 103 8.56 5.69 -4.88
N LYS A 104 8.39 6.97 -4.58
CA LYS A 104 8.39 7.44 -3.18
C LYS A 104 7.16 7.00 -2.38
N THR A 105 6.14 6.49 -3.07
CA THR A 105 4.92 6.04 -2.41
C THR A 105 5.14 4.73 -1.67
N ILE A 106 6.06 3.91 -2.16
CA ILE A 106 6.35 2.59 -1.60
C ILE A 106 7.70 2.63 -0.91
N ASP A 107 7.76 2.18 0.33
CA ASP A 107 8.99 2.18 1.11
C ASP A 107 9.72 0.83 1.04
N GLU A 108 8.97 -0.24 0.83
CA GLU A 108 9.56 -1.56 0.75
C GLU A 108 8.71 -2.45 -0.17
N ILE A 109 9.37 -3.28 -0.95
CA ILE A 109 8.72 -4.31 -1.78
C ILE A 109 9.32 -5.64 -1.37
N ARG A 110 8.47 -6.60 -1.04
CA ARG A 110 8.96 -7.89 -0.61
C ARG A 110 8.10 -9.03 -1.15
N ILE A 111 8.66 -10.24 -1.07
CA ILE A 111 7.95 -11.44 -1.47
C ILE A 111 7.50 -12.16 -0.22
N ARG A 112 6.23 -12.56 -0.23
CA ARG A 112 5.68 -13.40 0.83
C ARG A 112 4.91 -14.54 0.16
N PRO A 113 5.53 -15.70 0.02
CA PRO A 113 4.89 -16.84 -0.65
C PRO A 113 3.58 -17.23 0.03
N GLU A 114 2.60 -17.57 -0.78
CA GLU A 114 1.36 -18.12 -0.23
C GLU A 114 1.60 -19.56 0.22
N LYS A 115 0.93 -19.93 1.28
CA LYS A 115 1.02 -21.31 1.78
C LYS A 115 0.18 -22.25 0.94
#